data_ea28d0095bd5da5634877c05c3b82e5b
#
_entry.id   ea28d0095bd5da5634877c05c3b82e5b
#
_cell.length_a   1.000
_cell.length_b   1.000
_cell.length_c   1.000
_cell.angle_alpha   90.00
_cell.angle_beta   90.00
_cell.angle_gamma   90.00
#
_symmetry.space_group_name_H-M   'P 1'
#
loop_
_entity.id
_entity.type
_entity.pdbx_description
1 polymer ?
#
loop_
_entity_poly.entity_id
_entity_poly.type
_entity_poly.pdbx_seq_one_letter_code
_entity_poly.pdbx_strand_id
1 'polypeptide(L)'
;MELTHVVAAIIINQDKFFIAKRAKGKHLEGMYEFPGGKLEPGEPPEDCLIRELKEELAIDVRVDKPITFASHPLGETKHLLMPLWRVLDFDGEPVGAEGQKLAWASADELDSFAMPPADGPLLDPVRLAMSDI
;
A
#
# COMPACT_ATOMS: atom_id res chain seq x y z
N MET A 1 -23.98 2.30 -7.31
CA MET A 1 -22.54 1.96 -7.38
C MET A 1 -22.01 1.75 -5.99
N GLU A 2 -21.24 0.69 -5.79
CA GLU A 2 -20.66 0.37 -4.50
C GLU A 2 -19.20 0.84 -4.45
N LEU A 3 -18.83 1.57 -3.38
CA LEU A 3 -17.46 1.98 -3.15
C LEU A 3 -16.72 0.94 -2.32
N THR A 4 -15.55 0.54 -2.79
CA THR A 4 -14.63 -0.30 -2.04
C THR A 4 -13.54 0.60 -1.47
N HIS A 5 -13.56 0.80 -0.15
CA HIS A 5 -12.56 1.60 0.56
C HIS A 5 -11.38 0.73 0.97
N VAL A 6 -10.21 1.06 0.45
CA VAL A 6 -8.95 0.38 0.78
C VAL A 6 -7.95 1.45 1.18
N VAL A 7 -7.05 1.13 2.07
CA VAL A 7 -5.95 2.02 2.43
C VAL A 7 -4.63 1.36 2.07
N ALA A 8 -3.63 2.16 1.74
CA ALA A 8 -2.29 1.67 1.47
C ALA A 8 -1.25 2.56 2.13
N ALA A 9 -0.09 1.97 2.43
CA ALA A 9 0.99 2.63 3.15
C ALA A 9 2.16 2.93 2.23
N ILE A 10 2.67 4.14 2.31
CA ILE A 10 3.94 4.53 1.72
C ILE A 10 4.97 4.52 2.83
N ILE A 11 5.78 3.47 2.84
CA ILE A 11 6.85 3.27 3.83
C ILE A 11 8.19 3.50 3.12
N ILE A 12 8.95 4.47 3.61
CA ILE A 12 10.23 4.83 3.01
C ILE A 12 11.33 4.61 4.04
N ASN A 13 12.37 3.90 3.65
CA ASN A 13 13.54 3.67 4.48
C ASN A 13 14.79 3.61 3.59
N GLN A 14 15.82 4.38 3.93
CA GLN A 14 17.07 4.43 3.15
C GLN A 14 16.84 4.70 1.66
N ASP A 15 15.96 5.67 1.37
CA ASP A 15 15.59 6.10 0.01
C ASP A 15 14.93 4.99 -0.83
N LYS A 16 14.28 4.03 -0.17
CA LYS A 16 13.55 2.96 -0.84
C LYS A 16 12.13 2.84 -0.31
N PHE A 17 11.22 2.48 -1.22
CA PHE A 17 9.83 2.21 -0.90
C PHE A 17 9.62 0.74 -0.60
N PHE A 18 8.80 0.46 0.42
CA PHE A 18 8.41 -0.91 0.75
C PHE A 18 7.25 -1.36 -0.13
N ILE A 19 7.40 -2.52 -0.76
CA ILE A 19 6.35 -3.15 -1.56
C ILE A 19 6.29 -4.63 -1.25
N ALA A 20 5.12 -5.22 -1.48
CA ALA A 20 4.89 -6.64 -1.22
C ALA A 20 4.25 -7.29 -2.45
N LYS A 21 4.67 -8.52 -2.75
CA LYS A 21 4.13 -9.29 -3.87
C LYS A 21 2.85 -9.99 -3.42
N ARG A 22 1.80 -9.88 -4.22
CA ARG A 22 0.55 -10.58 -3.94
C ARG A 22 0.77 -12.08 -3.94
N ALA A 23 0.23 -12.74 -2.92
CA ALA A 23 0.42 -14.16 -2.71
C ALA A 23 -0.26 -14.99 -3.80
N LYS A 24 0.24 -16.21 -4.00
CA LYS A 24 -0.34 -17.18 -4.91
C LYS A 24 -1.79 -17.47 -4.53
N GLY A 25 -2.66 -17.53 -5.53
CA GLY A 25 -4.09 -17.80 -5.35
C GLY A 25 -4.94 -16.55 -5.14
N LYS A 26 -4.35 -15.39 -4.93
CA LYS A 26 -5.08 -14.13 -4.82
C LYS A 26 -5.25 -13.47 -6.18
N HIS A 27 -6.26 -12.60 -6.29
CA HIS A 27 -6.46 -11.78 -7.48
C HIS A 27 -5.19 -10.98 -7.78
N LEU A 28 -4.77 -10.94 -9.05
CA LEU A 28 -3.54 -10.27 -9.48
C LEU A 28 -2.28 -10.83 -8.79
N GLU A 29 -2.25 -12.14 -8.55
CA GLU A 29 -1.07 -12.79 -7.96
C GLU A 29 0.19 -12.48 -8.75
N GLY A 30 1.30 -12.32 -8.04
CA GLY A 30 2.59 -12.01 -8.64
C GLY A 30 2.83 -10.53 -8.88
N MET A 31 1.82 -9.67 -8.74
CA MET A 31 2.01 -8.23 -8.82
C MET A 31 2.45 -7.69 -7.47
N TYR A 32 3.30 -6.67 -7.50
CA TYR A 32 3.73 -5.96 -6.31
C TYR A 32 2.80 -4.80 -6.01
N GLU A 33 2.58 -4.52 -4.73
CA GLU A 33 1.71 -3.45 -4.29
C GLU A 33 2.24 -2.79 -3.02
N PHE A 34 1.77 -1.57 -2.75
CA PHE A 34 1.96 -0.95 -1.45
C PHE A 34 1.09 -1.69 -0.44
N PRO A 35 1.62 -2.00 0.76
CA PRO A 35 0.85 -2.78 1.74
C PRO A 35 -0.35 -2.02 2.28
N GLY A 36 -1.40 -2.73 2.61
CA GLY A 36 -2.64 -2.16 3.14
C GLY A 36 -3.77 -3.15 3.13
N GLY A 37 -4.99 -2.65 3.14
CA GLY A 37 -6.17 -3.51 3.14
C GLY A 37 -7.48 -2.75 3.17
N LYS A 38 -8.58 -3.49 3.27
CA LYS A 38 -9.93 -2.94 3.29
C LYS A 38 -10.30 -2.42 4.68
N LEU A 39 -11.04 -1.29 4.71
CA LEU A 39 -11.62 -0.79 5.95
C LEU A 39 -12.72 -1.74 6.43
N GLU A 40 -12.75 -1.96 7.73
CA GLU A 40 -13.90 -2.60 8.38
C GLU A 40 -14.97 -1.55 8.68
N PRO A 41 -16.24 -1.95 8.83
CA PRO A 41 -17.31 -0.99 9.11
C PRO A 41 -17.00 -0.15 10.36
N GLY A 42 -17.08 1.17 10.20
CA GLY A 42 -16.83 2.10 11.31
C GLY A 42 -15.37 2.32 11.68
N GLU A 43 -14.44 1.71 10.95
CA GLU A 43 -13.01 1.84 11.24
C GLU A 43 -12.44 3.08 10.54
N PRO A 44 -11.74 3.97 11.28
CA PRO A 44 -11.02 5.08 10.64
C PRO A 44 -9.89 4.57 9.75
N PRO A 45 -9.59 5.27 8.64
CA PRO A 45 -8.53 4.83 7.72
C PRO A 45 -7.18 4.59 8.37
N GLU A 46 -6.75 5.47 9.27
CA GLU A 46 -5.46 5.33 9.95
C GLU A 46 -5.41 4.08 10.81
N ASP A 47 -6.51 3.79 11.52
CA ASP A 47 -6.59 2.60 12.36
C ASP A 47 -6.58 1.32 11.52
N CYS A 48 -7.24 1.36 10.38
CA CYS A 48 -7.21 0.28 9.40
C CYS A 48 -5.78 -0.02 8.97
N LEU A 49 -5.03 1.02 8.64
CA LEU A 49 -3.66 0.85 8.18
C LEU A 49 -2.77 0.25 9.27
N ILE A 50 -2.89 0.74 10.50
CA ILE A 50 -2.15 0.21 11.65
C ILE A 50 -2.46 -1.27 11.85
N ARG A 51 -3.74 -1.64 11.82
CA ARG A 51 -4.18 -3.01 11.99
C ARG A 51 -3.68 -3.92 10.87
N GLU A 52 -3.87 -3.50 9.62
CA GLU A 52 -3.48 -4.31 8.46
C GLU A 52 -1.97 -4.56 8.41
N LEU A 53 -1.16 -3.56 8.71
CA LEU A 53 0.28 -3.71 8.69
C LEU A 53 0.78 -4.58 9.85
N LYS A 54 0.08 -4.55 10.98
CA LYS A 54 0.37 -5.47 12.10
C LYS A 54 0.08 -6.91 11.70
N GLU A 55 -1.08 -7.15 11.09
CA GLU A 55 -1.50 -8.48 10.68
C GLU A 55 -0.63 -9.05 9.56
N GLU A 56 -0.33 -8.24 8.55
CA GLU A 56 0.35 -8.71 7.34
C GLU A 56 1.86 -8.74 7.47
N LEU A 57 2.45 -7.80 8.20
CA LEU A 57 3.89 -7.59 8.23
C LEU A 57 4.51 -7.66 9.61
N ALA A 58 3.70 -7.78 10.66
CA ALA A 58 4.12 -7.82 12.06
C ALA A 58 4.92 -6.57 12.48
N ILE A 59 4.55 -5.41 11.95
CA ILE A 59 5.17 -4.14 12.32
C ILE A 59 4.13 -3.21 12.96
N ASP A 60 4.61 -2.35 13.82
CA ASP A 60 3.80 -1.30 14.46
C ASP A 60 4.15 0.03 13.82
N VAL A 61 3.21 0.63 13.10
CA VAL A 61 3.45 1.85 12.34
C VAL A 61 2.86 3.08 13.00
N ARG A 62 3.48 4.22 12.75
CA ARG A 62 2.94 5.53 13.08
C ARG A 62 2.61 6.24 11.78
N VAL A 63 1.33 6.54 11.60
CA VAL A 63 0.81 7.12 10.36
C VAL A 63 0.97 8.64 10.40
N ASP A 64 1.43 9.22 9.29
CA ASP A 64 1.61 10.68 9.20
C ASP A 64 0.41 11.31 8.50
N LYS A 65 0.42 11.38 7.17
CA LYS A 65 -0.60 12.10 6.40
C LYS A 65 -0.89 11.39 5.09
N PRO A 66 -2.08 11.62 4.49
CA PRO A 66 -2.34 11.13 3.15
C PRO A 66 -1.46 11.88 2.14
N ILE A 67 -0.95 11.15 1.16
CA ILE A 67 -0.11 11.69 0.09
C ILE A 67 -0.93 11.90 -1.17
N THR A 68 -1.69 10.90 -1.54
CA THR A 68 -2.52 10.88 -2.73
C THR A 68 -3.60 9.81 -2.57
N PHE A 69 -4.42 9.65 -3.58
CA PHE A 69 -5.41 8.57 -3.58
C PHE A 69 -5.59 8.03 -4.99
N ALA A 70 -6.00 6.78 -5.08
CA ALA A 70 -6.41 6.15 -6.33
C ALA A 70 -7.92 6.08 -6.38
N SER A 71 -8.47 6.30 -7.57
CA SER A 71 -9.88 6.10 -7.87
C SER A 71 -9.94 5.28 -9.15
N HIS A 72 -10.50 4.09 -9.08
CA HIS A 72 -10.42 3.14 -10.19
C HIS A 72 -11.68 2.27 -10.26
N PRO A 73 -12.29 2.11 -11.44
CA PRO A 73 -13.46 1.25 -11.55
C PRO A 73 -13.08 -0.22 -11.37
N LEU A 74 -13.94 -0.95 -10.64
CA LEU A 74 -13.82 -2.39 -10.44
C LEU A 74 -15.03 -3.06 -11.10
N GLY A 75 -15.05 -3.09 -12.43
CA GLY A 75 -16.20 -3.56 -13.19
C GLY A 75 -17.28 -2.48 -13.31
N GLU A 76 -18.52 -2.90 -13.52
CA GLU A 76 -19.64 -1.97 -13.84
C GLU A 76 -20.33 -1.41 -12.61
N THR A 77 -20.27 -2.11 -11.46
CA THR A 77 -21.05 -1.76 -10.27
C THR A 77 -20.23 -1.36 -9.06
N LYS A 78 -18.90 -1.51 -9.12
CA LYS A 78 -18.01 -1.20 -8.00
C LYS A 78 -16.93 -0.21 -8.41
N HIS A 79 -16.46 0.54 -7.43
CA HIS A 79 -15.41 1.52 -7.64
C HIS A 79 -14.44 1.49 -6.46
N LEU A 80 -13.15 1.42 -6.75
CA LEU A 80 -12.09 1.46 -5.73
C LEU A 80 -11.77 2.90 -5.37
N LEU A 81 -11.75 3.19 -4.07
CA LEU A 81 -11.19 4.43 -3.54
C LEU A 81 -10.09 4.04 -2.55
N MET A 82 -8.86 4.42 -2.86
CA MET A 82 -7.70 3.99 -2.07
C MET A 82 -6.80 5.18 -1.77
N PRO A 83 -6.92 5.80 -0.58
CA PRO A 83 -5.93 6.76 -0.14
C PRO A 83 -4.61 6.06 0.23
N LEU A 84 -3.49 6.72 -0.11
CA LEU A 84 -2.16 6.27 0.24
C LEU A 84 -1.61 7.19 1.32
N TRP A 85 -1.28 6.59 2.46
CA TRP A 85 -0.82 7.31 3.65
C TRP A 85 0.67 7.15 3.85
N ARG A 86 1.34 8.25 4.14
CA ARG A 86 2.74 8.19 4.52
C ARG A 86 2.86 7.61 5.93
N VAL A 87 3.75 6.64 6.09
CA VAL A 87 4.12 6.10 7.40
C VAL A 87 5.32 6.89 7.89
N LEU A 88 5.18 7.51 9.07
CA LEU A 88 6.24 8.33 9.66
C LEU A 88 7.43 7.48 10.09
N ASP A 89 7.16 6.41 10.81
CA ASP A 89 8.16 5.42 11.21
C ASP A 89 7.45 4.13 11.65
N PHE A 90 8.22 3.10 11.93
CA PHE A 90 7.67 1.83 12.39
C PHE A 90 8.65 1.10 13.30
N ASP A 91 8.11 0.22 14.15
CA ASP A 91 8.86 -0.67 15.01
C ASP A 91 8.69 -2.10 14.50
N GLY A 92 9.74 -2.90 14.60
CA GLY A 92 9.74 -4.30 14.18
C GLY A 92 10.41 -4.50 12.84
N GLU A 93 10.66 -5.75 12.52
CA GLU A 93 11.23 -6.16 11.24
C GLU A 93 10.10 -6.70 10.36
N PRO A 94 9.84 -6.10 9.19
CA PRO A 94 8.76 -6.59 8.33
C PRO A 94 8.95 -8.05 7.95
N VAL A 95 7.89 -8.84 8.11
CA VAL A 95 7.87 -10.24 7.68
C VAL A 95 6.63 -10.48 6.83
N GLY A 96 6.74 -11.38 5.87
CA GLY A 96 5.59 -11.80 5.07
C GLY A 96 4.74 -12.80 5.84
N ALA A 97 3.91 -12.31 6.77
CA ALA A 97 3.12 -13.14 7.67
C ALA A 97 2.14 -14.05 6.93
N GLU A 98 1.76 -13.68 5.70
CA GLU A 98 0.88 -14.47 4.84
C GLU A 98 1.64 -15.17 3.71
N GLY A 99 2.96 -15.27 3.82
CA GLY A 99 3.80 -15.94 2.83
C GLY A 99 4.17 -15.08 1.62
N GLN A 100 3.80 -13.81 1.62
CA GLN A 100 4.12 -12.90 0.53
C GLN A 100 5.60 -12.51 0.54
N LYS A 101 6.15 -12.26 -0.65
CA LYS A 101 7.51 -11.74 -0.78
C LYS A 101 7.52 -10.25 -0.55
N LEU A 102 8.56 -9.76 0.12
CA LEU A 102 8.75 -8.35 0.42
C LEU A 102 9.92 -7.80 -0.39
N ALA A 103 9.85 -6.53 -0.75
CA ALA A 103 10.93 -5.87 -1.45
C ALA A 103 11.02 -4.39 -1.06
N TRP A 104 12.23 -3.85 -1.19
CA TRP A 104 12.48 -2.42 -1.08
C TRP A 104 12.94 -1.94 -2.46
N ALA A 105 12.25 -0.96 -3.02
CA ALA A 105 12.52 -0.46 -4.36
C ALA A 105 12.83 1.04 -4.31
N SER A 106 13.90 1.46 -5.01
CA SER A 106 14.17 2.89 -5.19
C SER A 106 13.09 3.51 -6.08
N ALA A 107 13.04 4.84 -6.10
CA ALA A 107 12.08 5.55 -6.96
C ALA A 107 12.22 5.13 -8.43
N ASP A 108 13.44 4.92 -8.90
CA ASP A 108 13.70 4.51 -10.28
C ASP A 108 13.31 3.05 -10.54
N GLU A 109 13.41 2.20 -9.52
CA GLU A 109 13.11 0.78 -9.65
C GLU A 109 11.60 0.47 -9.63
N LEU A 110 10.76 1.40 -9.16
CA LEU A 110 9.31 1.15 -9.05
C LEU A 110 8.69 0.72 -10.39
N ASP A 111 9.14 1.29 -11.50
CA ASP A 111 8.63 0.94 -12.82
C ASP A 111 8.99 -0.48 -13.24
N SER A 112 10.01 -1.08 -12.61
CA SER A 112 10.47 -2.43 -12.93
C SER A 112 9.58 -3.51 -12.31
N PHE A 113 8.70 -3.14 -11.37
CA PHE A 113 7.80 -4.07 -10.72
C PHE A 113 6.43 -4.03 -11.39
N ALA A 114 5.84 -5.21 -11.63
CA ALA A 114 4.47 -5.29 -12.13
C ALA A 114 3.52 -4.91 -10.99
N MET A 115 2.71 -3.88 -11.19
CA MET A 115 1.76 -3.38 -10.20
C MET A 115 0.34 -3.41 -10.74
N PRO A 116 -0.68 -3.53 -9.85
CA PRO A 116 -2.07 -3.46 -10.28
C PRO A 116 -2.37 -2.17 -11.03
N PRO A 117 -3.32 -2.17 -11.98
CA PRO A 117 -3.64 -0.98 -12.78
C PRO A 117 -3.96 0.26 -11.97
N ALA A 118 -4.58 0.11 -10.80
CA ALA A 118 -4.91 1.24 -9.94
C ALA A 118 -3.67 1.97 -9.40
N ASP A 119 -2.54 1.27 -9.27
CA ASP A 119 -1.31 1.82 -8.69
C ASP A 119 -0.45 2.57 -9.72
N GLY A 120 -0.55 2.22 -11.00
CA GLY A 120 0.27 2.83 -12.04
C GLY A 120 0.26 4.36 -12.03
N PRO A 121 -0.91 5.03 -12.06
CA PRO A 121 -0.98 6.49 -12.05
C PRO A 121 -0.47 7.13 -10.77
N LEU A 122 -0.26 6.36 -9.69
CA LEU A 122 0.17 6.86 -8.40
C LEU A 122 1.69 6.96 -8.27
N LEU A 123 2.44 6.38 -9.20
CA LEU A 123 3.90 6.29 -9.05
C LEU A 123 4.58 7.65 -9.02
N ASP A 124 4.13 8.62 -9.80
CA ASP A 124 4.71 9.95 -9.79
C ASP A 124 4.46 10.69 -8.47
N PRO A 125 3.22 10.78 -7.96
CA PRO A 125 2.98 11.36 -6.63
C PRO A 125 3.75 10.63 -5.51
N VAL A 126 3.88 9.31 -5.59
CA VAL A 126 4.60 8.52 -4.60
C VAL A 126 6.09 8.86 -4.63
N ARG A 127 6.68 8.99 -5.82
CA ARG A 127 8.08 9.40 -5.96
C ARG A 127 8.33 10.78 -5.37
N LEU A 128 7.41 11.71 -5.58
CA LEU A 128 7.51 13.05 -5.00
C LEU A 128 7.50 13.02 -3.47
N ALA A 129 6.84 12.05 -2.86
CA ALA A 129 6.80 11.91 -1.41
C ALA A 129 8.19 11.68 -0.82
N MET A 130 9.10 11.06 -1.57
CA MET A 130 10.48 10.85 -1.11
C MET A 130 11.23 12.15 -0.93
N SER A 131 10.90 13.17 -1.71
CA SER A 131 11.54 14.48 -1.63
C SER A 131 11.16 15.26 -0.37
N ASP A 132 10.08 14.86 0.30
CA ASP A 132 9.55 15.54 1.49
C ASP A 132 10.16 15.03 2.80
N ILE A 133 11.09 14.11 2.71
CA ILE A 133 11.73 13.51 3.90
C ILE A 133 12.86 14.40 4.40
#